data_56a8f7358314b8dc07b1ea4cdac0b5af
#
_entry.id   56a8f7358314b8dc07b1ea4cdac0b5af
#
_cell.length_a   1.000
_cell.length_b   1.000
_cell.length_c   1.000
_cell.angle_alpha   90.00
_cell.angle_beta   90.00
_cell.angle_gamma   90.00
#
_symmetry.space_group_name_H-M   'P 1'
#
loop_
_entity.id
_entity.type
_entity.pdbx_description
1 polymer ?
#
loop_
_entity_poly.entity_id
_entity_poly.type
_entity_poly.pdbx_seq_one_letter_code
_entity_poly.pdbx_strand_id
1 'polypeptide(L)'
;MPTDLPARAAPARNQRLVLAGKGRIACTVAGHVRKALASSPTDWTVLGLPVRGDNGQDSWEPSFTARCRTLGIPVLDTVTAAGLRNGDLLLSLQYDRIIRLPELGGARAYNLHFSALPRHRGCYPGIWALRSGDTHAGVSLHVLTAGIDDGAVVDQTLIPLRDNTTARELYEEMHHCGALLVQRHLADLMRDRVRSHPQDDAQATYHDRRSVDFNDRELPFAELDAASCSRLARSLIFPPFQHPTVRGRAIVACEVASDVASTPSTKAGLDIHIEAADIWLLRCREGWLRASLAPLASETSP
;
A
#
# COMPACT_ATOMS: atom_id res chain seq x y z
N MET A 1 -30.53 43.38 -41.71
CA MET A 1 -29.83 43.10 -40.46
C MET A 1 -30.07 41.64 -40.12
N PRO A 2 -29.11 40.71 -40.36
CA PRO A 2 -29.24 39.35 -39.88
C PRO A 2 -28.89 39.33 -38.39
N THR A 3 -29.79 38.87 -37.57
CA THR A 3 -29.63 38.63 -36.16
C THR A 3 -28.75 37.38 -35.99
N ASP A 4 -27.50 37.54 -35.55
CA ASP A 4 -26.63 36.47 -35.07
C ASP A 4 -27.31 35.81 -33.83
N LEU A 5 -27.84 34.61 -34.06
CA LEU A 5 -28.21 33.73 -32.94
C LEU A 5 -26.91 33.27 -32.29
N PRO A 6 -26.78 33.36 -30.95
CA PRO A 6 -25.61 32.85 -30.26
C PRO A 6 -25.45 31.34 -30.54
N ALA A 7 -24.25 30.94 -30.95
CA ALA A 7 -23.91 29.55 -31.18
C ALA A 7 -24.30 28.74 -29.94
N ARG A 8 -25.18 27.76 -30.13
CA ARG A 8 -25.59 26.80 -29.08
C ARG A 8 -24.33 26.14 -28.52
N ALA A 9 -24.01 26.43 -27.26
CA ALA A 9 -22.88 25.76 -26.59
C ALA A 9 -23.04 24.26 -26.80
N ALA A 10 -21.99 23.61 -27.30
CA ALA A 10 -21.97 22.15 -27.44
C ALA A 10 -22.36 21.53 -26.08
N PRO A 11 -23.19 20.47 -26.06
CA PRO A 11 -23.59 19.84 -24.81
C PRO A 11 -22.34 19.46 -24.04
N ALA A 12 -22.31 19.81 -22.75
CA ALA A 12 -21.21 19.50 -21.85
C ALA A 12 -20.94 18.00 -21.94
N ARG A 13 -19.72 17.64 -22.34
CA ARG A 13 -19.34 16.26 -22.58
C ARG A 13 -19.28 15.50 -21.25
N ASN A 14 -19.90 14.33 -21.21
CA ASN A 14 -19.77 13.40 -20.09
C ASN A 14 -18.29 13.01 -19.88
N GLN A 15 -17.70 13.41 -18.75
CA GLN A 15 -16.32 13.13 -18.38
C GLN A 15 -16.17 11.70 -17.85
N ARG A 16 -14.99 11.12 -17.94
CA ARG A 16 -14.71 9.77 -17.45
C ARG A 16 -13.78 9.80 -16.24
N LEU A 17 -14.16 9.04 -15.21
CA LEU A 17 -13.33 8.75 -14.06
C LEU A 17 -12.96 7.26 -14.09
N VAL A 18 -11.71 6.94 -14.36
CA VAL A 18 -11.19 5.57 -14.29
C VAL A 18 -10.59 5.33 -12.93
N LEU A 19 -11.06 4.29 -12.24
CA LEU A 19 -10.48 3.75 -11.02
C LEU A 19 -9.67 2.51 -11.40
N ALA A 20 -8.35 2.64 -11.46
CA ALA A 20 -7.43 1.54 -11.75
C ALA A 20 -6.88 0.98 -10.44
N GLY A 21 -7.15 -0.29 -10.10
CA GLY A 21 -6.67 -0.78 -8.82
C GLY A 21 -7.10 -2.18 -8.42
N LYS A 22 -6.83 -2.48 -7.14
CA LYS A 22 -7.16 -3.78 -6.54
C LYS A 22 -7.56 -3.64 -5.08
N GLY A 23 -8.14 -4.72 -4.56
CA GLY A 23 -8.34 -4.96 -3.15
C GLY A 23 -9.18 -3.90 -2.44
N ARG A 24 -8.98 -3.81 -1.15
CA ARG A 24 -9.76 -2.97 -0.23
C ARG A 24 -9.75 -1.49 -0.63
N ILE A 25 -8.59 -0.95 -1.03
CA ILE A 25 -8.49 0.48 -1.36
C ILE A 25 -9.36 0.84 -2.57
N ALA A 26 -9.28 0.09 -3.66
CA ALA A 26 -10.08 0.34 -4.85
C ALA A 26 -11.59 0.17 -4.57
N CYS A 27 -11.96 -0.86 -3.80
CA CYS A 27 -13.35 -1.11 -3.39
C CYS A 27 -13.92 0.04 -2.55
N THR A 28 -13.16 0.54 -1.59
CA THR A 28 -13.58 1.63 -0.69
C THR A 28 -13.71 2.94 -1.46
N VAL A 29 -12.71 3.29 -2.27
CA VAL A 29 -12.74 4.51 -3.08
C VAL A 29 -13.88 4.47 -4.09
N ALA A 30 -14.15 3.33 -4.74
CA ALA A 30 -15.31 3.19 -5.62
C ALA A 30 -16.65 3.48 -4.91
N GLY A 31 -16.77 3.04 -3.65
CA GLY A 31 -17.92 3.36 -2.80
C GLY A 31 -18.04 4.86 -2.52
N HIS A 32 -16.92 5.52 -2.18
CA HIS A 32 -16.89 6.97 -1.95
C HIS A 32 -17.27 7.75 -3.22
N VAL A 33 -16.75 7.36 -4.38
CA VAL A 33 -17.07 7.97 -5.67
C VAL A 33 -18.57 7.84 -5.97
N ARG A 34 -19.14 6.64 -5.84
CA ARG A 34 -20.57 6.43 -6.09
C ARG A 34 -21.46 7.25 -5.15
N LYS A 35 -21.07 7.34 -3.86
CA LYS A 35 -21.79 8.17 -2.88
C LYS A 35 -21.72 9.65 -3.23
N ALA A 36 -20.54 10.15 -3.61
CA ALA A 36 -20.33 11.53 -4.00
C ALA A 36 -21.18 11.91 -5.24
N LEU A 37 -21.21 11.05 -6.26
CA LEU A 37 -22.01 11.26 -7.47
C LEU A 37 -23.52 11.19 -7.22
N ALA A 38 -23.97 10.34 -6.30
CA ALA A 38 -25.37 10.26 -5.92
C ALA A 38 -25.85 11.53 -5.19
N SER A 39 -24.95 12.16 -4.41
CA SER A 39 -25.26 13.38 -3.65
C SER A 39 -25.18 14.67 -4.49
N SER A 40 -24.48 14.64 -5.62
CA SER A 40 -24.31 15.78 -6.54
C SER A 40 -24.23 15.23 -7.95
N PRO A 41 -25.36 15.12 -8.65
CA PRO A 41 -25.40 14.64 -10.03
C PRO A 41 -24.44 15.44 -10.91
N THR A 42 -23.52 14.75 -11.54
CA THR A 42 -22.49 15.33 -12.40
C THR A 42 -22.40 14.50 -13.69
N ASP A 43 -21.88 15.11 -14.74
CA ASP A 43 -21.68 14.45 -16.04
C ASP A 43 -20.46 13.49 -16.06
N TRP A 44 -20.25 12.73 -14.96
CA TRP A 44 -19.16 11.78 -14.85
C TRP A 44 -19.60 10.33 -15.04
N THR A 45 -18.95 9.62 -15.95
CA THR A 45 -19.04 8.16 -16.08
C THR A 45 -17.87 7.53 -15.35
N VAL A 46 -18.17 6.67 -14.35
CA VAL A 46 -17.14 5.91 -13.60
C VAL A 46 -16.89 4.58 -14.28
N LEU A 47 -15.63 4.24 -14.45
CA LEU A 47 -15.15 2.99 -15.06
C LEU A 47 -14.15 2.32 -14.10
N GLY A 48 -14.24 1.01 -13.94
CA GLY A 48 -13.32 0.21 -13.13
C GLY A 48 -12.27 -0.46 -14.00
N LEU A 49 -11.01 -0.42 -13.59
CA LEU A 49 -9.91 -1.14 -14.22
C LEU A 49 -9.20 -2.01 -13.19
N PRO A 50 -9.70 -3.23 -12.91
CA PRO A 50 -9.07 -4.15 -11.98
C PRO A 50 -7.71 -4.65 -12.49
N VAL A 51 -6.89 -5.17 -11.57
CA VAL A 51 -5.67 -5.92 -11.94
C VAL A 51 -6.03 -7.24 -12.62
N ARG A 52 -5.13 -7.77 -13.47
CA ARG A 52 -5.40 -8.98 -14.26
C ARG A 52 -5.77 -10.22 -13.44
N GLY A 53 -5.26 -10.35 -12.22
CA GLY A 53 -5.53 -11.49 -11.34
C GLY A 53 -6.85 -11.40 -10.59
N ASP A 54 -7.60 -10.32 -10.70
CA ASP A 54 -8.89 -10.15 -10.05
C ASP A 54 -9.99 -10.85 -10.85
N ASN A 55 -10.29 -12.08 -10.48
CA ASN A 55 -11.27 -12.96 -11.13
C ASN A 55 -12.73 -12.70 -10.71
N GLY A 56 -12.98 -11.70 -9.88
CA GLY A 56 -14.32 -11.37 -9.39
C GLY A 56 -14.74 -12.17 -8.15
N GLN A 57 -13.81 -12.84 -7.48
CA GLN A 57 -14.04 -13.54 -6.22
C GLN A 57 -13.21 -12.90 -5.11
N ASP A 58 -13.82 -12.74 -3.94
CA ASP A 58 -13.11 -12.28 -2.76
C ASP A 58 -12.08 -13.32 -2.32
N SER A 59 -10.94 -12.86 -1.89
CA SER A 59 -9.89 -13.66 -1.26
C SER A 59 -9.62 -13.10 0.15
N TRP A 60 -8.36 -12.97 0.55
CA TRP A 60 -8.00 -12.22 1.74
C TRP A 60 -8.24 -10.70 1.60
N GLU A 61 -8.32 -10.24 0.36
CA GLU A 61 -8.82 -8.91 0.01
C GLU A 61 -10.09 -9.02 -0.84
N PRO A 62 -10.98 -8.02 -0.75
CA PRO A 62 -12.17 -7.99 -1.58
C PRO A 62 -11.80 -7.82 -3.06
N SER A 63 -12.55 -8.46 -3.94
CA SER A 63 -12.43 -8.30 -5.37
C SER A 63 -12.96 -6.94 -5.83
N PHE A 64 -12.11 -6.16 -6.50
CA PHE A 64 -12.54 -4.90 -7.09
C PHE A 64 -13.49 -5.12 -8.28
N THR A 65 -13.29 -6.20 -9.04
CA THR A 65 -14.22 -6.63 -10.11
C THR A 65 -15.62 -6.91 -9.55
N ALA A 66 -15.73 -7.67 -8.46
CA ALA A 66 -17.00 -7.94 -7.80
C ALA A 66 -17.64 -6.65 -7.27
N ARG A 67 -16.83 -5.78 -6.67
CA ARG A 67 -17.28 -4.47 -6.18
C ARG A 67 -17.80 -3.58 -7.29
N CYS A 68 -17.13 -3.52 -8.43
CA CYS A 68 -17.60 -2.79 -9.61
C CYS A 68 -18.98 -3.28 -10.07
N ARG A 69 -19.17 -4.59 -10.16
CA ARG A 69 -20.47 -5.19 -10.51
C ARG A 69 -21.56 -4.76 -9.54
N THR A 70 -21.32 -4.86 -8.24
CA THR A 70 -22.27 -4.45 -7.19
C THR A 70 -22.66 -2.97 -7.29
N LEU A 71 -21.72 -2.11 -7.67
CA LEU A 71 -21.93 -0.67 -7.80
C LEU A 71 -22.43 -0.23 -9.19
N GLY A 72 -22.63 -1.15 -10.13
CA GLY A 72 -22.99 -0.83 -11.50
C GLY A 72 -21.92 -0.02 -12.23
N ILE A 73 -20.63 -0.30 -11.95
CA ILE A 73 -19.48 0.32 -12.59
C ILE A 73 -19.00 -0.61 -13.71
N PRO A 74 -19.01 -0.18 -15.00
CA PRO A 74 -18.46 -0.97 -16.09
C PRO A 74 -16.97 -1.28 -15.85
N VAL A 75 -16.56 -2.52 -16.15
CA VAL A 75 -15.19 -2.99 -15.98
C VAL A 75 -14.47 -2.97 -17.31
N LEU A 76 -13.22 -2.52 -17.30
CA LEU A 76 -12.31 -2.44 -18.44
C LEU A 76 -11.15 -3.43 -18.27
N ASP A 77 -10.59 -3.87 -19.39
CA ASP A 77 -9.42 -4.74 -19.41
C ASP A 77 -8.09 -3.97 -19.57
N THR A 78 -8.14 -2.77 -20.15
CA THR A 78 -6.96 -1.93 -20.41
C THR A 78 -7.26 -0.45 -20.21
N VAL A 79 -6.23 0.35 -19.95
CA VAL A 79 -6.33 1.83 -19.88
C VAL A 79 -6.84 2.39 -21.20
N THR A 80 -6.33 1.87 -22.32
CA THR A 80 -6.71 2.32 -23.67
C THR A 80 -8.18 2.08 -23.99
N ALA A 81 -8.78 1.01 -23.44
CA ALA A 81 -10.22 0.74 -23.60
C ALA A 81 -11.10 1.83 -22.95
N ALA A 82 -10.57 2.61 -22.01
CA ALA A 82 -11.28 3.74 -21.44
C ALA A 82 -11.49 4.88 -22.45
N GLY A 83 -10.67 4.95 -23.50
CA GLY A 83 -10.72 6.05 -24.47
C GLY A 83 -10.61 7.41 -23.80
N LEU A 84 -9.69 7.53 -22.85
CA LEU A 84 -9.45 8.74 -22.06
C LEU A 84 -9.01 9.90 -22.95
N ARG A 85 -9.30 11.12 -22.53
CA ARG A 85 -8.92 12.36 -23.23
C ARG A 85 -8.89 13.53 -22.23
N ASN A 86 -8.47 14.68 -22.72
CA ASN A 86 -8.45 15.91 -21.91
C ASN A 86 -9.80 16.15 -21.19
N GLY A 87 -9.73 16.49 -19.91
CA GLY A 87 -10.86 16.65 -19.00
C GLY A 87 -11.25 15.39 -18.24
N ASP A 88 -10.83 14.20 -18.68
CA ASP A 88 -11.05 12.94 -17.95
C ASP A 88 -10.05 12.79 -16.78
N LEU A 89 -10.29 11.83 -15.89
CA LEU A 89 -9.49 11.58 -14.70
C LEU A 89 -9.21 10.08 -14.52
N LEU A 90 -7.98 9.73 -14.16
CA LEU A 90 -7.61 8.39 -13.72
C LEU A 90 -7.05 8.44 -12.29
N LEU A 91 -7.51 7.54 -11.43
CA LEU A 91 -6.95 7.29 -10.10
C LEU A 91 -6.37 5.88 -10.05
N SER A 92 -5.06 5.79 -9.84
CA SER A 92 -4.35 4.54 -9.58
C SER A 92 -4.37 4.24 -8.07
N LEU A 93 -4.90 3.06 -7.72
CA LEU A 93 -5.19 2.61 -6.35
C LEU A 93 -4.59 1.22 -6.14
N GLN A 94 -3.28 1.14 -5.92
CA GLN A 94 -2.54 -0.13 -5.88
C GLN A 94 -2.64 -0.93 -7.20
N TYR A 95 -2.67 -0.24 -8.33
CA TYR A 95 -2.66 -0.88 -9.65
C TYR A 95 -1.26 -1.47 -9.91
N ASP A 96 -1.20 -2.70 -10.38
CA ASP A 96 0.04 -3.50 -10.47
C ASP A 96 0.80 -3.36 -11.80
N ARG A 97 0.32 -2.48 -12.68
CA ARG A 97 0.91 -2.26 -14.01
C ARG A 97 1.30 -0.80 -14.19
N ILE A 98 2.38 -0.58 -14.91
CA ILE A 98 2.80 0.77 -15.30
C ILE A 98 1.77 1.34 -16.29
N ILE A 99 1.21 2.48 -15.96
CA ILE A 99 0.33 3.27 -16.82
C ILE A 99 1.22 4.24 -17.61
N ARG A 100 1.18 4.14 -18.92
CA ARG A 100 2.00 5.00 -19.78
C ARG A 100 1.24 6.28 -20.13
N LEU A 101 1.90 7.43 -20.07
CA LEU A 101 1.28 8.73 -20.36
C LEU A 101 0.53 8.80 -21.72
N PRO A 102 1.03 8.22 -22.82
CA PRO A 102 0.29 8.19 -24.07
C PRO A 102 -1.07 7.47 -24.00
N GLU A 103 -1.23 6.50 -23.08
CA GLU A 103 -2.49 5.77 -22.89
C GLU A 103 -3.58 6.63 -22.24
N LEU A 104 -3.19 7.75 -21.63
CA LEU A 104 -4.09 8.68 -20.95
C LEU A 104 -4.81 9.66 -21.88
N GLY A 105 -4.34 9.82 -23.13
CA GLY A 105 -4.98 10.72 -24.10
C GLY A 105 -5.14 12.18 -23.61
N GLY A 106 -4.28 12.63 -22.71
CA GLY A 106 -4.34 13.95 -22.09
C GLY A 106 -5.23 14.04 -20.84
N ALA A 107 -5.77 12.93 -20.35
CA ALA A 107 -6.48 12.88 -19.06
C ALA A 107 -5.50 13.13 -17.90
N ARG A 108 -6.02 13.73 -16.83
CA ARG A 108 -5.28 13.88 -15.57
C ARG A 108 -5.20 12.51 -14.88
N ALA A 109 -4.04 12.22 -14.32
CA ALA A 109 -3.85 10.95 -13.63
C ALA A 109 -3.10 11.16 -12.31
N TYR A 110 -3.57 10.47 -11.29
CA TYR A 110 -2.99 10.50 -9.96
C TYR A 110 -2.79 9.08 -9.45
N ASN A 111 -1.78 8.90 -8.61
CA ASN A 111 -1.51 7.63 -7.93
C ASN A 111 -1.59 7.83 -6.43
N LEU A 112 -2.23 6.88 -5.76
CA LEU A 112 -2.17 6.75 -4.31
C LEU A 112 -1.05 5.77 -3.96
N HIS A 113 0.07 6.30 -3.52
CA HIS A 113 1.23 5.53 -3.13
C HIS A 113 1.29 5.33 -1.61
N PHE A 114 1.67 4.13 -1.14
CA PHE A 114 1.66 3.76 0.27
C PHE A 114 3.00 4.09 0.95
N SER A 115 3.49 5.31 0.74
CA SER A 115 4.63 5.87 1.48
C SER A 115 4.48 7.35 1.75
N ALA A 116 5.30 7.88 2.66
CA ALA A 116 5.52 9.30 2.84
C ALA A 116 6.55 9.78 1.81
N LEU A 117 6.12 10.01 0.56
CA LEU A 117 7.01 10.49 -0.51
C LEU A 117 7.76 11.78 -0.08
N PRO A 118 9.02 11.96 -0.47
CA PRO A 118 9.75 11.22 -1.51
C PRO A 118 10.41 9.92 -1.05
N ARG A 119 10.27 9.53 0.22
CA ARG A 119 10.84 8.27 0.72
C ARG A 119 10.06 7.06 0.20
N HIS A 120 10.80 5.98 -0.05
CA HIS A 120 10.25 4.66 -0.43
C HIS A 120 9.36 4.68 -1.68
N ARG A 121 9.84 5.35 -2.76
CA ARG A 121 9.29 5.16 -4.10
C ARG A 121 9.40 3.71 -4.53
N GLY A 122 8.50 3.21 -5.37
CA GLY A 122 8.54 1.87 -5.94
C GLY A 122 7.80 0.82 -5.10
N CYS A 123 8.43 -0.35 -4.88
CA CYS A 123 7.76 -1.51 -4.33
C CYS A 123 7.93 -1.67 -2.81
N TYR A 124 6.90 -2.22 -2.16
CA TYR A 124 6.89 -2.61 -0.74
C TYR A 124 7.24 -1.48 0.26
N PRO A 125 6.74 -0.27 0.06
CA PRO A 125 7.15 0.88 0.87
C PRO A 125 6.92 0.70 2.38
N GLY A 126 5.83 0.03 2.80
CA GLY A 126 5.58 -0.27 4.21
C GLY A 126 6.63 -1.19 4.83
N ILE A 127 7.14 -2.19 4.07
CA ILE A 127 8.24 -3.05 4.51
C ILE A 127 9.49 -2.21 4.75
N TRP A 128 9.79 -1.31 3.81
CA TRP A 128 10.99 -0.47 3.89
C TRP A 128 10.91 0.57 4.99
N ALA A 129 9.75 1.18 5.24
CA ALA A 129 9.56 2.07 6.37
C ALA A 129 9.86 1.38 7.71
N LEU A 130 9.41 0.13 7.89
CA LEU A 130 9.72 -0.67 9.08
C LEU A 130 11.21 -1.04 9.16
N ARG A 131 11.81 -1.53 8.08
CA ARG A 131 13.22 -1.93 8.04
C ARG A 131 14.18 -0.77 8.27
N SER A 132 13.88 0.39 7.71
CA SER A 132 14.69 1.61 7.85
C SER A 132 14.62 2.21 9.27
N GLY A 133 13.67 1.78 10.09
CA GLY A 133 13.47 2.34 11.42
C GLY A 133 12.89 3.75 11.36
N ASP A 134 12.09 4.04 10.36
CA ASP A 134 11.38 5.32 10.27
C ASP A 134 10.43 5.48 11.45
N THR A 135 10.28 6.68 11.94
CA THR A 135 9.31 6.99 13.01
C THR A 135 7.88 7.11 12.47
N HIS A 136 7.75 7.33 11.17
CA HIS A 136 6.48 7.43 10.48
C HIS A 136 6.56 6.73 9.13
N ALA A 137 5.51 6.03 8.76
CA ALA A 137 5.17 5.69 7.39
C ALA A 137 4.17 6.71 6.85
N GLY A 138 3.54 6.44 5.72
CA GLY A 138 2.50 7.33 5.21
C GLY A 138 1.84 6.83 3.94
N VAL A 139 0.90 7.65 3.47
CA VAL A 139 0.26 7.52 2.16
C VAL A 139 0.31 8.85 1.46
N SER A 140 0.58 8.86 0.16
CA SER A 140 0.71 10.06 -0.66
C SER A 140 -0.18 9.97 -1.88
N LEU A 141 -0.97 11.02 -2.13
CA LEU A 141 -1.66 11.23 -3.39
C LEU A 141 -0.78 12.13 -4.25
N HIS A 142 -0.33 11.66 -5.40
CA HIS A 142 0.58 12.40 -6.26
C HIS A 142 0.18 12.31 -7.74
N VAL A 143 0.69 13.23 -8.55
CA VAL A 143 0.51 13.24 -10.00
C VAL A 143 1.24 12.04 -10.60
N LEU A 144 0.60 11.34 -11.52
CA LEU A 144 1.24 10.27 -12.28
C LEU A 144 2.09 10.86 -13.40
N THR A 145 3.35 10.45 -13.45
CA THR A 145 4.35 10.89 -14.42
C THR A 145 4.92 9.70 -15.20
N ALA A 146 5.93 9.94 -16.03
CA ALA A 146 6.65 8.87 -16.72
C ALA A 146 7.61 8.09 -15.80
N GLY A 147 8.05 8.71 -14.71
CA GLY A 147 8.87 8.07 -13.68
C GLY A 147 8.03 7.27 -12.68
N ILE A 148 8.72 6.63 -11.73
CA ILE A 148 8.05 5.82 -10.70
C ILE A 148 7.94 6.64 -9.41
N ASP A 149 6.70 6.99 -9.04
CA ASP A 149 6.32 7.69 -7.82
C ASP A 149 7.07 9.02 -7.58
N ASP A 150 7.54 9.68 -8.66
CA ASP A 150 8.32 10.92 -8.63
C ASP A 150 7.49 12.19 -8.91
N GLY A 151 6.21 12.03 -9.24
CA GLY A 151 5.31 13.14 -9.53
C GLY A 151 5.02 14.04 -8.33
N ALA A 152 4.63 15.28 -8.61
CA ALA A 152 4.30 16.27 -7.59
C ALA A 152 3.20 15.78 -6.64
N VAL A 153 3.41 15.96 -5.34
CA VAL A 153 2.51 15.50 -4.27
C VAL A 153 1.35 16.48 -4.10
N VAL A 154 0.13 15.97 -4.13
CA VAL A 154 -1.10 16.71 -3.83
C VAL A 154 -1.28 16.85 -2.33
N ASP A 155 -1.22 15.72 -1.60
CA ASP A 155 -1.36 15.69 -0.15
C ASP A 155 -0.83 14.35 0.40
N GLN A 156 -0.55 14.32 1.69
CA GLN A 156 -0.01 13.15 2.40
C GLN A 156 -0.69 12.98 3.76
N THR A 157 -0.78 11.75 4.20
CA THR A 157 -1.12 11.42 5.59
C THR A 157 0.02 10.60 6.19
N LEU A 158 0.64 11.12 7.24
CA LEU A 158 1.67 10.41 8.00
C LEU A 158 1.03 9.45 8.99
N ILE A 159 1.63 8.29 9.16
CA ILE A 159 1.20 7.21 10.04
C ILE A 159 2.33 6.93 11.03
N PRO A 160 2.17 7.23 12.34
CA PRO A 160 3.22 6.96 13.31
C PRO A 160 3.46 5.46 13.46
N LEU A 161 4.74 5.07 13.48
CA LEU A 161 5.17 3.69 13.69
C LEU A 161 5.52 3.47 15.16
N ARG A 162 4.97 2.40 15.74
CA ARG A 162 5.30 1.95 17.10
C ARG A 162 6.35 0.84 17.02
N ASP A 163 7.03 0.60 18.13
CA ASP A 163 8.07 -0.43 18.22
C ASP A 163 7.57 -1.86 17.99
N ASN A 164 6.27 -2.08 18.04
CA ASN A 164 5.62 -3.36 17.78
C ASN A 164 4.80 -3.41 16.48
N THR A 165 4.74 -2.31 15.71
CA THR A 165 3.97 -2.27 14.46
C THR A 165 4.48 -3.31 13.47
N THR A 166 3.60 -4.17 12.98
CA THR A 166 3.88 -5.19 11.98
C THR A 166 3.54 -4.72 10.57
N ALA A 167 4.06 -5.40 9.55
CA ALA A 167 3.74 -5.10 8.15
C ALA A 167 2.24 -5.23 7.87
N ARG A 168 1.55 -6.18 8.48
CA ARG A 168 0.10 -6.37 8.32
C ARG A 168 -0.69 -5.20 8.89
N GLU A 169 -0.41 -4.80 10.12
CA GLU A 169 -1.09 -3.67 10.77
C GLU A 169 -0.86 -2.37 10.02
N LEU A 170 0.39 -2.12 9.60
CA LEU A 170 0.73 -0.94 8.80
C LEU A 170 -0.01 -0.93 7.46
N TYR A 171 -0.09 -2.06 6.79
CA TYR A 171 -0.81 -2.17 5.51
C TYR A 171 -2.31 -1.84 5.67
N GLU A 172 -2.95 -2.32 6.73
CA GLU A 172 -4.35 -2.01 7.02
C GLU A 172 -4.57 -0.52 7.31
N GLU A 173 -3.67 0.10 8.08
CA GLU A 173 -3.72 1.52 8.37
C GLU A 173 -3.48 2.38 7.12
N MET A 174 -2.56 1.98 6.25
CA MET A 174 -2.35 2.64 4.96
C MET A 174 -3.58 2.61 4.06
N HIS A 175 -4.34 1.50 4.06
CA HIS A 175 -5.61 1.41 3.34
C HIS A 175 -6.65 2.38 3.90
N HIS A 176 -6.78 2.46 5.22
CA HIS A 176 -7.70 3.36 5.88
C HIS A 176 -7.35 4.83 5.60
N CYS A 177 -6.13 5.24 5.89
CA CYS A 177 -5.64 6.60 5.66
C CYS A 177 -5.69 6.98 4.18
N GLY A 178 -5.32 6.07 3.27
CA GLY A 178 -5.36 6.30 1.83
C GLY A 178 -6.78 6.53 1.30
N ALA A 179 -7.75 5.76 1.77
CA ALA A 179 -9.14 5.95 1.39
C ALA A 179 -9.69 7.31 1.86
N LEU A 180 -9.35 7.74 3.07
CA LEU A 180 -9.72 9.05 3.60
C LEU A 180 -9.04 10.18 2.85
N LEU A 181 -7.75 10.00 2.49
CA LEU A 181 -7.00 10.98 1.71
C LEU A 181 -7.64 11.21 0.34
N VAL A 182 -7.95 10.14 -0.39
CA VAL A 182 -8.66 10.26 -1.68
C VAL A 182 -10.04 10.86 -1.51
N GLN A 183 -10.81 10.47 -0.49
CA GLN A 183 -12.14 11.01 -0.21
C GLN A 183 -12.09 12.53 0.02
N ARG A 184 -11.10 13.02 0.77
CA ARG A 184 -10.89 14.45 1.06
C ARG A 184 -10.69 15.26 -0.22
N HIS A 185 -9.94 14.74 -1.17
CA HIS A 185 -9.58 15.45 -2.40
C HIS A 185 -10.49 15.13 -3.61
N LEU A 186 -11.41 14.16 -3.49
CA LEU A 186 -12.18 13.66 -4.63
C LEU A 186 -12.92 14.75 -5.40
N ALA A 187 -13.59 15.65 -4.70
CA ALA A 187 -14.35 16.73 -5.33
C ALA A 187 -13.43 17.72 -6.09
N ASP A 188 -12.26 18.03 -5.54
CA ASP A 188 -11.30 18.94 -6.16
C ASP A 188 -10.54 18.26 -7.31
N LEU A 189 -10.23 16.97 -7.21
CA LEU A 189 -9.71 16.16 -8.32
C LEU A 189 -10.67 16.18 -9.51
N MET A 190 -11.98 15.96 -9.28
CA MET A 190 -12.98 15.96 -10.32
C MET A 190 -13.17 17.36 -10.96
N ARG A 191 -12.98 18.44 -10.19
CA ARG A 191 -13.12 19.83 -10.65
C ARG A 191 -11.83 20.47 -11.15
N ASP A 192 -10.71 19.72 -11.19
CA ASP A 192 -9.38 20.23 -11.53
C ASP A 192 -8.92 21.40 -10.65
N ARG A 193 -9.11 21.28 -9.35
CA ARG A 193 -8.78 22.33 -8.38
C ARG A 193 -7.68 21.97 -7.40
N VAL A 194 -7.11 20.76 -7.53
CA VAL A 194 -6.01 20.32 -6.68
C VAL A 194 -4.74 21.11 -6.98
N ARG A 195 -4.00 21.42 -5.93
CA ARG A 195 -2.65 21.94 -6.01
C ARG A 195 -1.68 20.81 -5.68
N SER A 196 -0.51 20.84 -6.25
CA SER A 196 0.56 19.91 -5.95
C SER A 196 1.89 20.63 -5.83
N HIS A 197 2.83 20.03 -5.11
CA HIS A 197 4.18 20.55 -4.92
C HIS A 197 5.20 19.50 -5.35
N PRO A 198 6.34 19.89 -5.93
CA PRO A 198 7.39 18.98 -6.32
C PRO A 198 7.96 18.25 -5.12
N GLN A 199 8.45 17.04 -5.33
CA GLN A 199 9.18 16.30 -4.33
C GLN A 199 10.61 16.80 -4.19
N ASP A 200 11.21 16.67 -3.01
CA ASP A 200 12.64 16.91 -2.79
C ASP A 200 13.42 15.63 -3.13
N ASP A 201 13.99 15.57 -4.32
CA ASP A 201 14.72 14.39 -4.81
C ASP A 201 15.97 14.06 -3.96
N ALA A 202 16.51 15.02 -3.20
CA ALA A 202 17.62 14.74 -2.29
C ALA A 202 17.24 13.81 -1.12
N GLN A 203 15.95 13.73 -0.78
CA GLN A 203 15.42 12.86 0.26
C GLN A 203 14.79 11.58 -0.32
N ALA A 204 14.76 11.42 -1.65
CA ALA A 204 14.13 10.27 -2.28
C ALA A 204 14.90 8.98 -2.07
N THR A 205 14.15 7.91 -1.78
CA THR A 205 14.66 6.54 -1.82
C THR A 205 13.79 5.70 -2.75
N TYR A 206 14.38 4.70 -3.39
CA TYR A 206 13.69 3.85 -4.35
C TYR A 206 13.96 2.38 -4.09
N HIS A 207 12.94 1.57 -4.21
CA HIS A 207 13.02 0.12 -4.03
C HIS A 207 12.31 -0.60 -5.18
N ASP A 208 13.03 -1.48 -5.85
CA ASP A 208 12.44 -2.28 -6.92
C ASP A 208 11.70 -3.52 -6.38
N ARG A 209 11.04 -4.26 -7.27
CA ARG A 209 10.28 -5.46 -6.90
C ARG A 209 11.16 -6.60 -6.35
N ARG A 210 12.45 -6.63 -6.67
CA ARG A 210 13.39 -7.68 -6.23
C ARG A 210 14.06 -7.33 -4.90
N SER A 211 13.82 -6.16 -4.38
CA SER A 211 14.43 -5.68 -3.14
C SER A 211 13.99 -6.44 -1.88
N VAL A 212 12.92 -7.25 -1.98
CA VAL A 212 12.46 -8.14 -0.91
C VAL A 212 12.28 -9.54 -1.47
N ASP A 213 13.06 -10.50 -0.95
CA ASP A 213 12.82 -11.92 -1.20
C ASP A 213 11.90 -12.48 -0.12
N PHE A 214 10.70 -12.87 -0.51
CA PHE A 214 9.72 -13.47 0.39
C PHE A 214 9.93 -14.97 0.62
N ASN A 215 10.87 -15.60 -0.07
CA ASN A 215 11.27 -16.98 0.17
C ASN A 215 12.35 -17.09 1.26
N ASP A 216 13.21 -16.07 1.36
CA ASP A 216 14.20 -15.96 2.43
C ASP A 216 13.58 -15.25 3.64
N ARG A 217 13.10 -16.05 4.60
CA ARG A 217 12.41 -15.59 5.80
C ARG A 217 13.09 -15.97 7.10
N GLU A 218 14.17 -16.74 7.03
CA GLU A 218 14.95 -17.07 8.22
C GLU A 218 15.64 -15.82 8.75
N LEU A 219 15.45 -15.57 10.04
CA LEU A 219 15.94 -14.34 10.67
C LEU A 219 17.42 -14.47 11.01
N PRO A 220 18.32 -13.65 10.43
CA PRO A 220 19.75 -13.69 10.70
C PRO A 220 20.08 -12.97 12.01
N PHE A 221 19.49 -13.42 13.13
CA PHE A 221 19.53 -12.72 14.41
C PHE A 221 20.94 -12.58 14.97
N ALA A 222 21.83 -13.54 14.73
CA ALA A 222 23.22 -13.48 15.21
C ALA A 222 24.06 -12.40 14.49
N GLU A 223 23.63 -11.97 13.31
CA GLU A 223 24.34 -10.99 12.46
C GLU A 223 23.89 -9.55 12.73
N LEU A 224 22.72 -9.36 13.29
CA LEU A 224 22.06 -8.07 13.52
C LEU A 224 22.05 -7.69 15.00
N ASP A 225 22.01 -6.38 15.29
CA ASP A 225 21.59 -5.91 16.61
C ASP A 225 20.11 -6.20 16.85
N ALA A 226 19.68 -6.23 18.11
CA ALA A 226 18.31 -6.60 18.46
C ALA A 226 17.25 -5.66 17.88
N ALA A 227 17.55 -4.37 17.75
CA ALA A 227 16.61 -3.40 17.17
C ALA A 227 16.45 -3.62 15.66
N SER A 228 17.54 -3.84 14.92
CA SER A 228 17.52 -4.16 13.49
C SER A 228 16.84 -5.50 13.23
N CYS A 229 17.10 -6.48 14.08
CA CYS A 229 16.48 -7.80 14.03
C CYS A 229 14.96 -7.70 14.24
N SER A 230 14.51 -6.92 15.24
CA SER A 230 13.09 -6.64 15.46
C SER A 230 12.44 -5.96 14.25
N ARG A 231 13.07 -4.94 13.68
CA ARG A 231 12.54 -4.24 12.49
C ARG A 231 12.40 -5.19 11.30
N LEU A 232 13.41 -6.01 11.04
CA LEU A 232 13.36 -7.01 9.97
C LEU A 232 12.23 -8.02 10.21
N ALA A 233 12.13 -8.58 11.40
CA ALA A 233 11.08 -9.53 11.74
C ALA A 233 9.68 -8.92 11.53
N ARG A 234 9.41 -7.75 12.11
CA ARG A 234 8.11 -7.07 12.00
C ARG A 234 7.73 -6.71 10.56
N SER A 235 8.73 -6.39 9.72
CA SER A 235 8.51 -6.09 8.30
C SER A 235 8.03 -7.30 7.50
N LEU A 236 8.19 -8.51 8.02
CA LEU A 236 7.77 -9.76 7.38
C LEU A 236 6.56 -10.41 8.08
N ILE A 237 6.11 -9.90 9.22
CA ILE A 237 4.89 -10.40 9.87
C ILE A 237 3.66 -9.93 9.10
N PHE A 238 3.10 -10.83 8.29
CA PHE A 238 1.93 -10.54 7.45
C PHE A 238 1.02 -11.78 7.35
N PRO A 239 0.32 -12.16 8.43
CA PRO A 239 -0.59 -13.30 8.40
C PRO A 239 -1.78 -13.05 7.44
N PRO A 240 -2.32 -14.09 6.77
CA PRO A 240 -1.90 -15.50 6.87
C PRO A 240 -0.78 -15.89 5.87
N PHE A 241 -0.15 -14.93 5.15
CA PHE A 241 0.71 -15.23 4.01
C PHE A 241 2.14 -15.54 4.40
N GLN A 242 2.70 -14.73 5.30
CA GLN A 242 4.11 -14.87 5.65
C GLN A 242 4.39 -14.48 7.08
N HIS A 243 5.39 -15.15 7.62
CA HIS A 243 6.06 -14.82 8.86
C HIS A 243 7.57 -14.98 8.67
N PRO A 244 8.40 -14.19 9.35
CA PRO A 244 9.81 -14.53 9.49
C PRO A 244 9.92 -15.82 10.30
N THR A 245 11.02 -16.55 10.13
CA THR A 245 11.25 -17.80 10.83
C THR A 245 12.52 -17.75 11.67
N VAL A 246 12.58 -18.60 12.67
CA VAL A 246 13.78 -18.93 13.40
C VAL A 246 13.84 -20.44 13.57
N ARG A 247 14.87 -21.06 13.00
CA ARG A 247 14.99 -22.53 12.95
C ARG A 247 13.72 -23.19 12.41
N GLY A 248 13.14 -22.63 11.35
CA GLY A 248 11.95 -23.13 10.71
C GLY A 248 10.62 -22.86 11.44
N ARG A 249 10.64 -22.26 12.65
CA ARG A 249 9.43 -21.85 13.36
C ARG A 249 9.02 -20.43 13.04
N ALA A 250 7.76 -20.20 12.75
CA ALA A 250 7.22 -18.89 12.43
C ALA A 250 7.20 -17.96 13.66
N ILE A 251 7.72 -16.74 13.51
CA ILE A 251 7.66 -15.68 14.50
C ILE A 251 6.39 -14.87 14.23
N VAL A 252 5.50 -14.81 15.22
CA VAL A 252 4.22 -14.09 15.13
C VAL A 252 4.25 -12.72 15.79
N ALA A 253 5.16 -12.53 16.76
CA ALA A 253 5.47 -11.25 17.39
C ALA A 253 6.91 -11.23 17.88
N CYS A 254 7.49 -10.04 18.05
CA CYS A 254 8.79 -9.89 18.66
C CYS A 254 8.98 -8.51 19.29
N GLU A 255 9.86 -8.45 20.27
CA GLU A 255 10.27 -7.21 20.96
C GLU A 255 11.75 -7.26 21.34
N VAL A 256 12.37 -6.10 21.48
CA VAL A 256 13.72 -6.01 22.05
C VAL A 256 13.62 -6.28 23.54
N ALA A 257 14.33 -7.29 24.03
CA ALA A 257 14.30 -7.68 25.44
C ALA A 257 15.25 -6.78 26.25
N SER A 258 14.75 -5.70 26.80
CA SER A 258 15.49 -4.73 27.63
C SER A 258 15.67 -5.19 29.09
N ASP A 259 14.89 -6.16 29.54
CA ASP A 259 14.86 -6.73 30.89
C ASP A 259 15.91 -7.82 31.13
N VAL A 260 16.62 -8.25 30.08
CA VAL A 260 17.69 -9.27 30.17
C VAL A 260 18.99 -8.58 30.60
N ALA A 261 19.13 -8.31 31.90
CA ALA A 261 20.29 -7.60 32.49
C ALA A 261 21.56 -8.44 32.57
N SER A 262 21.49 -9.76 32.45
CA SER A 262 22.64 -10.67 32.43
C SER A 262 22.43 -11.73 31.36
N THR A 263 23.52 -12.10 30.69
CA THR A 263 23.48 -13.19 29.70
C THR A 263 22.85 -14.42 30.36
N PRO A 264 21.66 -14.89 29.94
CA PRO A 264 21.15 -16.16 30.40
C PRO A 264 22.23 -17.21 30.21
N SER A 265 22.42 -18.11 31.17
CA SER A 265 23.41 -19.18 31.05
C SER A 265 23.05 -20.06 29.86
N THR A 266 23.53 -19.66 28.68
CA THR A 266 23.43 -20.49 27.49
C THR A 266 24.52 -21.56 27.59
N LYS A 267 24.15 -22.83 27.41
CA LYS A 267 25.17 -23.87 27.14
C LYS A 267 26.03 -23.39 25.99
N ALA A 268 27.35 -23.46 26.13
CA ALA A 268 28.29 -22.97 25.14
C ALA A 268 27.85 -23.35 23.72
N GLY A 269 27.62 -22.34 22.88
CA GLY A 269 27.23 -22.51 21.47
C GLY A 269 25.75 -22.38 21.13
N LEU A 270 24.87 -22.02 22.08
CA LEU A 270 23.44 -21.78 21.79
C LEU A 270 23.10 -20.29 21.92
N ASP A 271 22.85 -19.64 20.76
CA ASP A 271 22.39 -18.24 20.70
C ASP A 271 20.88 -18.10 20.94
N ILE A 272 20.23 -19.16 21.45
CA ILE A 272 18.79 -19.22 21.74
C ILE A 272 18.58 -19.74 23.15
N HIS A 273 17.83 -18.96 23.94
CA HIS A 273 17.31 -19.39 25.23
C HIS A 273 15.79 -19.54 25.14
N ILE A 274 15.27 -20.69 25.59
CA ILE A 274 13.84 -20.99 25.53
C ILE A 274 13.24 -20.62 26.87
N GLU A 275 12.44 -19.53 26.94
CA GLU A 275 11.70 -19.12 28.13
C GLU A 275 10.43 -19.96 28.31
N ALA A 276 9.74 -20.25 27.19
CA ALA A 276 8.56 -21.11 27.11
C ALA A 276 8.50 -21.83 25.78
N ALA A 277 7.58 -22.75 25.60
CA ALA A 277 7.44 -23.53 24.37
C ALA A 277 7.28 -22.66 23.10
N ASP A 278 6.69 -21.49 23.27
CA ASP A 278 6.38 -20.51 22.22
C ASP A 278 7.09 -19.15 22.41
N ILE A 279 7.97 -19.02 23.40
CA ILE A 279 8.73 -17.79 23.67
C ILE A 279 10.22 -18.09 23.70
N TRP A 280 10.96 -17.53 22.76
CA TRP A 280 12.39 -17.71 22.63
C TRP A 280 13.12 -16.37 22.74
N LEU A 281 14.24 -16.35 23.50
CA LEU A 281 15.21 -15.26 23.50
C LEU A 281 16.31 -15.60 22.50
N LEU A 282 16.47 -14.72 21.50
CA LEU A 282 17.50 -14.82 20.47
C LEU A 282 18.64 -13.87 20.82
N ARG A 283 19.84 -14.38 20.94
CA ARG A 283 21.04 -13.57 21.16
C ARG A 283 21.44 -12.91 19.84
N CYS A 284 21.17 -11.64 19.71
CA CYS A 284 21.62 -10.82 18.60
C CYS A 284 23.10 -10.45 18.76
N ARG A 285 23.71 -9.90 17.70
CA ARG A 285 25.09 -9.37 17.79
C ARG A 285 25.24 -8.39 18.95
N GLU A 286 24.21 -7.57 19.17
CA GLU A 286 24.08 -6.69 20.33
C GLU A 286 22.66 -6.78 20.87
N GLY A 287 22.52 -7.14 22.16
CA GLY A 287 21.23 -7.27 22.84
C GLY A 287 20.51 -8.59 22.56
N TRP A 288 19.26 -8.63 22.97
CA TRP A 288 18.39 -9.80 22.87
C TRP A 288 17.07 -9.45 22.23
N LEU A 289 16.56 -10.36 21.39
CA LEU A 289 15.22 -10.31 20.84
C LEU A 289 14.36 -11.39 21.48
N ARG A 290 13.25 -10.99 22.10
CA ARG A 290 12.20 -11.93 22.54
C ARG A 290 11.27 -12.17 21.35
N ALA A 291 11.18 -13.42 20.91
CA ALA A 291 10.35 -13.84 19.80
C ALA A 291 9.19 -14.72 20.31
N SER A 292 7.95 -14.33 20.00
CA SER A 292 6.80 -15.19 20.16
C SER A 292 6.58 -16.02 18.92
N LEU A 293 6.45 -17.33 19.05
CA LEU A 293 6.40 -18.29 17.95
C LEU A 293 4.97 -18.82 17.77
N ALA A 294 4.63 -19.13 16.54
CA ALA A 294 3.39 -19.84 16.28
C ALA A 294 3.35 -21.19 17.06
N PRO A 295 2.19 -21.60 17.58
CA PRO A 295 2.02 -22.92 18.15
C PRO A 295 2.55 -23.99 17.20
N LEU A 296 3.18 -25.03 17.73
CA LEU A 296 3.48 -26.22 16.94
C LEU A 296 2.12 -26.76 16.43
N ALA A 297 2.03 -27.00 15.13
CA ALA A 297 0.87 -27.71 14.60
C ALA A 297 0.75 -28.99 15.43
N SER A 298 -0.34 -29.13 16.18
CA SER A 298 -0.65 -30.42 16.82
C SER A 298 -0.67 -31.41 15.68
N GLU A 299 0.10 -32.49 15.78
CA GLU A 299 -0.07 -33.67 14.95
C GLU A 299 -1.50 -34.16 15.19
N THR A 300 -2.45 -33.59 14.48
CA THR A 300 -3.75 -34.21 14.32
C THR A 300 -3.49 -35.37 13.38
N SER A 301 -3.30 -36.54 14.00
CA SER A 301 -3.36 -37.84 13.32
C SER A 301 -4.58 -37.90 12.41
N PRO A 302 -4.44 -38.63 11.29
CA PRO A 302 -5.40 -38.71 10.19
C PRO A 302 -6.76 -39.22 10.57
#